data_2c13d973ae91f4b780a7558acd39add1
#
_entry.id   2c13d973ae91f4b780a7558acd39add1
#
_cell.length_a   1.000
_cell.length_b   1.000
_cell.length_c   1.000
_cell.angle_alpha   90.00
_cell.angle_beta   90.00
_cell.angle_gamma   90.00
#
_symmetry.space_group_name_H-M   'P 1'
#
loop_
_entity.id
_entity.type
_entity.pdbx_description
1 polymer ?
#
loop_
_entity_poly.entity_id
_entity_poly.type
_entity_poly.pdbx_seq_one_letter_code
_entity_poly.pdbx_strand_id
1 'polypeptide(L)'
;MDKKPIVFFDLETTGKNINYDKVRIIEISAIKVNPDTLEEISRLYFKCSNDGVPIDPDATERHGMVEADVAEYPPFREYAKETFEFFKGCDVGGYYSSVFDIPILYYSFIRAGLTWEYKTINNYDVFTLYRRYNSNKLGDVYKKLTGKDLTDAHHASADVEATLEIYKIMREMNQEFEEKELQYFSDRLDLPGNFKIRVLENGIKEVYVDFGKWKGTNIDKVDKSYFKWMMENNDFPVDTRHYAKVIYERK
;
A
#
# COMPACT_ATOMS: atom_id res chain seq x y z
N MET A 1 7.86 20.09 14.60
CA MET A 1 8.02 19.71 13.18
C MET A 1 6.71 20.00 12.49
N ASP A 2 6.75 20.65 11.34
CA ASP A 2 5.52 20.86 10.56
C ASP A 2 4.99 19.49 10.11
N LYS A 3 3.69 19.28 10.30
CA LYS A 3 3.04 18.04 9.85
C LYS A 3 3.06 18.00 8.32
N LYS A 4 3.32 16.82 7.75
CA LYS A 4 3.30 16.62 6.31
C LYS A 4 1.86 16.60 5.79
N PRO A 5 1.57 17.08 4.57
CA PRO A 5 0.30 16.82 3.91
C PRO A 5 0.01 15.32 3.86
N ILE A 6 -1.27 14.94 3.85
CA ILE A 6 -1.68 13.54 3.75
C ILE A 6 -2.30 13.32 2.37
N VAL A 7 -1.89 12.26 1.67
CA VAL A 7 -2.50 11.83 0.42
C VAL A 7 -3.37 10.61 0.71
N PHE A 8 -4.68 10.78 0.73
CA PHE A 8 -5.62 9.66 0.69
C PHE A 8 -5.74 9.16 -0.73
N PHE A 9 -5.65 7.85 -0.93
CA PHE A 9 -5.70 7.26 -2.27
C PHE A 9 -6.28 5.85 -2.26
N ASP A 10 -6.74 5.44 -3.43
CA ASP A 10 -7.29 4.13 -3.72
C ASP A 10 -6.90 3.69 -5.13
N LEU A 11 -6.77 2.39 -5.35
CA LEU A 11 -6.33 1.79 -6.60
C LEU A 11 -7.31 0.71 -7.06
N GLU A 12 -7.71 0.75 -8.34
CA GLU A 12 -8.24 -0.42 -9.02
C GLU A 12 -7.15 -1.10 -9.85
N THR A 13 -7.16 -2.42 -9.89
CA THR A 13 -6.02 -3.20 -10.38
C THR A 13 -6.43 -4.42 -11.18
N THR A 14 -5.46 -5.01 -11.90
CA THR A 14 -5.69 -6.25 -12.67
C THR A 14 -5.95 -7.49 -11.80
N GLY A 15 -5.80 -7.40 -10.48
CA GLY A 15 -6.06 -8.53 -9.57
C GLY A 15 -5.42 -8.37 -8.20
N LYS A 16 -5.51 -9.42 -7.37
CA LYS A 16 -5.05 -9.45 -5.97
C LYS A 16 -3.87 -10.40 -5.77
N ASN A 17 -2.91 -10.42 -6.66
CA ASN A 17 -1.80 -11.33 -6.50
C ASN A 17 -0.95 -10.93 -5.29
N ILE A 18 -0.60 -11.88 -4.41
CA ILE A 18 0.33 -11.70 -3.30
C ILE A 18 1.73 -11.25 -3.78
N ASN A 19 2.05 -11.55 -5.02
CA ASN A 19 3.23 -11.04 -5.71
C ASN A 19 2.88 -9.74 -6.40
N TYR A 20 2.83 -8.67 -5.62
CA TYR A 20 2.35 -7.33 -6.01
C TYR A 20 3.03 -6.76 -7.26
N ASP A 21 4.26 -7.17 -7.58
CA ASP A 21 4.98 -6.74 -8.79
C ASP A 21 4.39 -7.31 -10.08
N LYS A 22 3.53 -8.33 -10.01
CA LYS A 22 2.77 -8.88 -11.14
C LYS A 22 1.43 -8.17 -11.40
N VAL A 23 0.97 -7.36 -10.45
CA VAL A 23 -0.30 -6.62 -10.57
C VAL A 23 -0.07 -5.30 -11.30
N ARG A 24 -1.06 -4.84 -12.06
CA ARG A 24 -1.06 -3.54 -12.74
C ARG A 24 -2.16 -2.65 -12.21
N ILE A 25 -1.85 -1.38 -12.01
CA ILE A 25 -2.83 -0.33 -11.72
C ILE A 25 -3.59 -0.04 -13.00
N ILE A 26 -4.91 -0.07 -12.94
CA ILE A 26 -5.81 0.31 -14.04
C ILE A 26 -6.60 1.58 -13.73
N GLU A 27 -6.72 1.94 -12.46
CA GLU A 27 -7.26 3.22 -12.02
C GLU A 27 -6.54 3.67 -10.74
N ILE A 28 -6.26 4.96 -10.62
CA ILE A 28 -5.76 5.59 -9.39
C ILE A 28 -6.53 6.87 -9.13
N SER A 29 -7.00 7.04 -7.92
CA SER A 29 -7.54 8.28 -7.40
C SER A 29 -6.81 8.68 -6.13
N ALA A 30 -6.48 9.98 -6.00
CA ALA A 30 -5.79 10.49 -4.82
C ALA A 30 -6.22 11.91 -4.50
N ILE A 31 -6.41 12.19 -3.20
CA ILE A 31 -6.74 13.51 -2.65
C ILE A 31 -5.67 13.90 -1.64
N LYS A 32 -4.97 14.99 -1.90
CA LYS A 32 -4.02 15.60 -0.97
C LYS A 32 -4.74 16.58 -0.08
N VAL A 33 -4.57 16.45 1.23
CA VAL A 33 -5.22 17.29 2.23
C VAL A 33 -4.22 17.95 3.18
N ASN A 34 -4.63 19.07 3.75
CA ASN A 34 -3.95 19.71 4.87
C ASN A 34 -4.06 18.80 6.11
N PRO A 35 -2.96 18.50 6.82
CA PRO A 35 -2.96 17.55 7.93
C PRO A 35 -3.72 18.04 9.17
N ASP A 36 -3.92 19.34 9.32
CA ASP A 36 -4.60 19.95 10.47
C ASP A 36 -6.09 20.16 10.21
N THR A 37 -6.45 20.73 9.04
CA THR A 37 -7.84 21.09 8.69
C THR A 37 -8.55 19.99 7.89
N LEU A 38 -7.81 19.07 7.26
CA LEU A 38 -8.29 18.07 6.30
C LEU A 38 -9.01 18.67 5.08
N GLU A 39 -8.76 19.96 4.81
CA GLU A 39 -9.20 20.61 3.58
C GLU A 39 -8.38 20.10 2.39
N GLU A 40 -9.05 19.90 1.25
CA GLU A 40 -8.40 19.46 0.02
C GLU A 40 -7.42 20.54 -0.48
N ILE A 41 -6.20 20.12 -0.76
CA ILE A 41 -5.17 20.94 -1.40
C ILE A 41 -5.17 20.71 -2.91
N SER A 42 -5.22 19.44 -3.33
CA SER A 42 -5.20 19.02 -4.74
C SER A 42 -5.64 17.58 -4.88
N ARG A 43 -6.00 17.19 -6.10
CA ARG A 43 -6.35 15.81 -6.43
C ARG A 43 -5.66 15.32 -7.70
N LEU A 44 -5.55 14.00 -7.82
CA LEU A 44 -4.99 13.30 -8.97
C LEU A 44 -5.94 12.15 -9.33
N TYR A 45 -6.15 11.95 -10.64
CA TYR A 45 -6.94 10.84 -11.14
C TYR A 45 -6.40 10.40 -12.50
N PHE A 46 -6.17 9.09 -12.67
CA PHE A 46 -5.82 8.48 -13.95
C PHE A 46 -6.52 7.14 -14.13
N LYS A 47 -6.98 6.86 -15.35
CA LYS A 47 -7.18 5.51 -15.85
C LYS A 47 -5.95 5.06 -16.61
N CYS A 48 -5.59 3.79 -16.45
CA CYS A 48 -4.40 3.20 -17.05
C CYS A 48 -4.76 1.91 -17.79
N SER A 49 -4.05 1.60 -18.84
CA SER A 49 -4.16 0.27 -19.45
C SER A 49 -3.60 -0.81 -18.52
N ASN A 50 -4.05 -2.03 -18.73
CA ASN A 50 -3.59 -3.21 -17.99
C ASN A 50 -2.15 -3.65 -18.35
N ASP A 51 -1.43 -2.90 -19.19
CA ASP A 51 -0.04 -3.14 -19.60
C ASP A 51 0.23 -4.59 -20.02
N GLY A 52 -0.74 -5.23 -20.72
CA GLY A 52 -0.65 -6.59 -21.19
C GLY A 52 -0.87 -7.69 -20.13
N VAL A 53 -1.20 -7.33 -18.90
CA VAL A 53 -1.55 -8.28 -17.83
C VAL A 53 -3.07 -8.46 -17.83
N PRO A 54 -3.60 -9.69 -18.01
CA PRO A 54 -5.04 -9.92 -17.96
C PRO A 54 -5.68 -9.43 -16.68
N ILE A 55 -6.90 -8.91 -16.77
CA ILE A 55 -7.69 -8.55 -15.59
C ILE A 55 -8.36 -9.80 -15.06
N ASP A 56 -8.12 -10.12 -13.80
CA ASP A 56 -8.73 -11.28 -13.15
C ASP A 56 -10.26 -11.13 -13.11
N PRO A 57 -11.04 -12.19 -13.37
CA PRO A 57 -12.50 -12.14 -13.27
C PRO A 57 -13.00 -11.64 -11.91
N ASP A 58 -12.34 -12.02 -10.82
CA ASP A 58 -12.66 -11.54 -9.46
C ASP A 58 -12.43 -10.03 -9.29
N ALA A 59 -11.48 -9.45 -10.02
CA ALA A 59 -11.23 -8.01 -10.04
C ALA A 59 -12.33 -7.32 -10.83
N THR A 60 -12.65 -7.82 -12.04
CA THR A 60 -13.77 -7.34 -12.85
C THR A 60 -15.10 -7.38 -12.08
N GLU A 61 -15.37 -8.45 -11.32
CA GLU A 61 -16.59 -8.53 -10.49
C GLU A 61 -16.70 -7.39 -9.47
N ARG A 62 -15.56 -6.85 -9.03
CA ARG A 62 -15.52 -5.76 -8.03
C ARG A 62 -15.66 -4.39 -8.61
N HIS A 63 -14.76 -4.02 -9.55
CA HIS A 63 -14.69 -2.66 -10.11
C HIS A 63 -15.44 -2.52 -11.45
N GLY A 64 -15.95 -3.61 -12.02
CA GLY A 64 -16.77 -3.59 -13.24
C GLY A 64 -16.00 -3.37 -14.55
N MET A 65 -14.68 -3.14 -14.49
CA MET A 65 -13.87 -2.86 -15.70
C MET A 65 -13.36 -4.15 -16.33
N VAL A 66 -13.38 -4.20 -17.66
CA VAL A 66 -12.75 -5.24 -18.49
C VAL A 66 -11.60 -4.63 -19.32
N GLU A 67 -10.81 -5.48 -19.99
CA GLU A 67 -9.67 -5.03 -20.80
C GLU A 67 -10.06 -3.95 -21.83
N ALA A 68 -11.25 -4.06 -22.41
CA ALA A 68 -11.74 -3.10 -23.42
C ALA A 68 -11.94 -1.68 -22.84
N ASP A 69 -12.29 -1.58 -21.56
CA ASP A 69 -12.54 -0.29 -20.88
C ASP A 69 -11.27 0.50 -20.62
N VAL A 70 -10.12 -0.18 -20.61
CA VAL A 70 -8.82 0.39 -20.25
C VAL A 70 -7.80 0.38 -21.40
N ALA A 71 -8.09 -0.28 -22.51
CA ALA A 71 -7.15 -0.51 -23.62
C ALA A 71 -6.60 0.77 -24.26
N GLU A 72 -7.41 1.82 -24.33
CA GLU A 72 -7.06 3.09 -24.99
C GLU A 72 -6.21 4.01 -24.09
N TYR A 73 -6.06 3.68 -22.79
CA TYR A 73 -5.30 4.51 -21.87
C TYR A 73 -3.80 4.14 -21.90
N PRO A 74 -2.89 5.11 -21.65
CA PRO A 74 -1.50 4.80 -21.40
C PRO A 74 -1.32 3.89 -20.17
N PRO A 75 -0.29 3.04 -20.13
CA PRO A 75 0.02 2.27 -18.94
C PRO A 75 0.51 3.18 -17.80
N PHE A 76 0.35 2.73 -16.54
CA PHE A 76 0.71 3.53 -15.36
C PHE A 76 2.13 4.11 -15.40
N ARG A 77 3.08 3.43 -16.05
CA ARG A 77 4.47 3.94 -16.15
C ARG A 77 4.57 5.32 -16.79
N GLU A 78 3.64 5.70 -17.65
CA GLU A 78 3.60 7.04 -18.28
C GLU A 78 3.16 8.13 -17.26
N TYR A 79 2.34 7.76 -16.27
CA TYR A 79 1.87 8.63 -15.19
C TYR A 79 2.73 8.54 -13.93
N ALA A 80 3.65 7.58 -13.86
CA ALA A 80 4.39 7.25 -12.65
C ALA A 80 5.17 8.45 -12.09
N LYS A 81 5.80 9.26 -12.94
CA LYS A 81 6.56 10.43 -12.51
C LYS A 81 5.66 11.50 -11.89
N GLU A 82 4.52 11.79 -12.52
CA GLU A 82 3.55 12.78 -12.01
C GLU A 82 2.96 12.29 -10.69
N THR A 83 2.55 11.02 -10.63
CA THR A 83 2.07 10.39 -9.41
C THR A 83 3.13 10.45 -8.30
N PHE A 84 4.38 10.11 -8.62
CA PHE A 84 5.48 10.15 -7.64
C PHE A 84 5.69 11.56 -7.05
N GLU A 85 5.72 12.60 -7.88
CA GLU A 85 5.86 13.99 -7.41
C GLU A 85 4.63 14.43 -6.59
N PHE A 86 3.42 13.91 -6.91
CA PHE A 86 2.23 14.16 -6.11
C PHE A 86 2.36 13.59 -4.69
N PHE A 87 2.93 12.40 -4.51
CA PHE A 87 3.11 11.73 -3.20
C PHE A 87 4.36 12.20 -2.44
N LYS A 88 5.30 12.84 -3.10
CA LYS A 88 6.60 13.22 -2.53
C LYS A 88 6.45 14.17 -1.34
N GLY A 89 7.08 13.81 -0.22
CA GLY A 89 7.05 14.62 1.00
C GLY A 89 5.73 14.58 1.76
N CYS A 90 4.80 13.70 1.38
CA CYS A 90 3.52 13.51 2.04
C CYS A 90 3.51 12.26 2.90
N ASP A 91 2.64 12.24 3.91
CA ASP A 91 2.14 11.02 4.52
C ASP A 91 1.00 10.45 3.65
N VAL A 92 0.58 9.20 3.88
CA VAL A 92 -0.46 8.56 3.07
C VAL A 92 -1.63 8.08 3.92
N GLY A 93 -2.79 7.92 3.29
CA GLY A 93 -3.98 7.37 3.91
C GLY A 93 -4.80 6.56 2.91
N GLY A 94 -5.63 5.65 3.40
CA GLY A 94 -6.51 4.83 2.58
C GLY A 94 -7.30 3.85 3.42
N TYR A 95 -8.08 2.99 2.77
CA TYR A 95 -8.86 1.95 3.44
C TYR A 95 -8.26 0.57 3.15
N TYR A 96 -7.65 -0.06 4.16
CA TYR A 96 -6.87 -1.30 4.01
C TYR A 96 -5.60 -1.12 3.15
N SER A 97 -5.17 0.11 3.00
CA SER A 97 -4.08 0.52 2.10
C SER A 97 -2.72 -0.07 2.47
N SER A 98 -2.50 -0.38 3.75
CA SER A 98 -1.26 -1.02 4.24
C SER A 98 -0.96 -2.34 3.55
N VAL A 99 -2.00 -3.09 3.18
CA VAL A 99 -1.88 -4.46 2.67
C VAL A 99 -2.09 -4.52 1.17
N PHE A 100 -2.80 -3.56 0.58
CA PHE A 100 -3.15 -3.58 -0.83
C PHE A 100 -2.52 -2.43 -1.63
N ASP A 101 -2.95 -1.19 -1.41
CA ASP A 101 -2.61 -0.06 -2.29
C ASP A 101 -1.15 0.33 -2.21
N ILE A 102 -0.60 0.47 -1.00
CA ILE A 102 0.79 0.89 -0.80
C ILE A 102 1.78 -0.10 -1.43
N PRO A 103 1.66 -1.43 -1.22
CA PRO A 103 2.50 -2.41 -1.91
C PRO A 103 2.43 -2.31 -3.43
N ILE A 104 1.24 -2.20 -4.01
CA ILE A 104 1.05 -2.15 -5.46
C ILE A 104 1.63 -0.87 -6.04
N LEU A 105 1.39 0.30 -5.41
CA LEU A 105 1.95 1.57 -5.83
C LEU A 105 3.47 1.57 -5.75
N TYR A 106 4.05 1.03 -4.65
CA TYR A 106 5.49 0.88 -4.48
C TYR A 106 6.13 0.10 -5.63
N TYR A 107 5.61 -1.10 -5.94
CA TYR A 107 6.16 -1.91 -7.04
C TYR A 107 5.90 -1.28 -8.41
N SER A 108 4.83 -0.51 -8.56
CA SER A 108 4.59 0.25 -9.79
C SER A 108 5.62 1.36 -9.99
N PHE A 109 6.04 2.05 -8.93
CA PHE A 109 7.14 3.00 -8.96
C PHE A 109 8.49 2.32 -9.27
N ILE A 110 8.79 1.18 -8.63
CA ILE A 110 10.01 0.40 -8.92
C ILE A 110 10.08 0.00 -10.40
N ARG A 111 8.97 -0.48 -10.99
CA ARG A 111 8.90 -0.80 -12.43
C ARG A 111 9.12 0.42 -13.33
N ALA A 112 8.77 1.61 -12.86
CA ALA A 112 9.02 2.88 -13.56
C ALA A 112 10.42 3.48 -13.27
N GLY A 113 11.28 2.77 -12.51
CA GLY A 113 12.64 3.24 -12.16
C GLY A 113 12.67 4.32 -11.08
N LEU A 114 11.60 4.43 -10.28
CA LEU A 114 11.47 5.40 -9.19
C LEU A 114 11.59 4.69 -7.83
N THR A 115 12.27 5.32 -6.87
CA THR A 115 12.41 4.80 -5.49
C THR A 115 11.58 5.62 -4.52
N TRP A 116 10.58 4.99 -3.92
CA TRP A 116 9.71 5.63 -2.94
C TRP A 116 10.08 5.21 -1.51
N GLU A 117 10.41 6.19 -0.67
CA GLU A 117 10.84 5.97 0.72
C GLU A 117 9.65 5.73 1.66
N TYR A 118 8.83 4.71 1.36
CA TYR A 118 7.60 4.38 2.07
C TYR A 118 7.79 4.11 3.58
N LYS A 119 9.00 3.70 4.02
CA LYS A 119 9.30 3.38 5.42
C LYS A 119 9.33 4.59 6.35
N THR A 120 9.51 5.78 5.79
CA THR A 120 9.60 7.05 6.53
C THR A 120 8.30 7.83 6.51
N ILE A 121 7.23 7.24 5.99
CA ILE A 121 5.91 7.85 5.79
C ILE A 121 4.96 7.29 6.84
N ASN A 122 4.16 8.16 7.47
CA ASN A 122 3.03 7.70 8.27
C ASN A 122 1.91 7.21 7.33
N ASN A 123 1.29 6.11 7.71
CA ASN A 123 0.16 5.54 6.99
C ASN A 123 -1.11 5.60 7.84
N TYR A 124 -2.05 6.41 7.42
CA TYR A 124 -3.38 6.59 8.03
C TYR A 124 -4.36 5.56 7.44
N ASP A 125 -4.16 4.27 7.77
CA ASP A 125 -5.05 3.19 7.32
C ASP A 125 -6.36 3.19 8.11
N VAL A 126 -7.39 3.79 7.51
CA VAL A 126 -8.69 4.02 8.15
C VAL A 126 -9.38 2.71 8.53
N PHE A 127 -9.16 1.62 7.77
CA PHE A 127 -9.66 0.30 8.15
C PHE A 127 -9.07 -0.18 9.48
N THR A 128 -7.76 0.03 9.70
CA THR A 128 -7.09 -0.35 10.95
C THR A 128 -7.68 0.42 12.14
N LEU A 129 -7.88 1.73 11.99
CA LEU A 129 -8.49 2.55 13.03
C LEU A 129 -9.93 2.11 13.33
N TYR A 130 -10.74 1.92 12.29
CA TYR A 130 -12.15 1.54 12.44
C TYR A 130 -12.34 0.13 13.02
N ARG A 131 -11.48 -0.83 12.64
CA ARG A 131 -11.56 -2.23 13.09
C ARG A 131 -11.41 -2.41 14.59
N ARG A 132 -10.82 -1.45 15.30
CA ARG A 132 -10.80 -1.48 16.78
C ARG A 132 -12.19 -1.53 17.39
N TYR A 133 -13.19 -1.04 16.69
CA TYR A 133 -14.52 -0.81 17.22
C TYR A 133 -15.64 -1.57 16.49
N ASN A 134 -15.43 -2.05 15.28
CA ASN A 134 -16.47 -2.59 14.39
C ASN A 134 -15.98 -3.57 13.29
N SER A 135 -16.94 -4.10 12.48
CA SER A 135 -16.75 -4.87 11.23
C SER A 135 -16.90 -3.94 9.99
N ASN A 136 -16.39 -4.02 8.88
CA ASN A 136 -15.27 -4.38 8.11
C ASN A 136 -15.27 -3.90 6.65
N LYS A 137 -16.41 -3.55 5.97
CA LYS A 137 -16.44 -3.11 4.57
C LYS A 137 -16.61 -1.60 4.49
N LEU A 138 -15.89 -0.94 3.55
CA LEU A 138 -15.94 0.52 3.38
C LEU A 138 -17.39 1.05 3.29
N GLY A 139 -18.24 0.44 2.46
CA GLY A 139 -19.62 0.84 2.30
C GLY A 139 -20.47 0.70 3.58
N ASP A 140 -20.27 -0.38 4.35
CA ASP A 140 -20.98 -0.58 5.62
C ASP A 140 -20.56 0.45 6.67
N VAL A 141 -19.27 0.78 6.71
CA VAL A 141 -18.70 1.81 7.59
C VAL A 141 -19.23 3.19 7.21
N TYR A 142 -19.17 3.51 5.91
CA TYR A 142 -19.66 4.77 5.38
C TYR A 142 -21.14 4.98 5.73
N LYS A 143 -21.98 3.99 5.43
CA LYS A 143 -23.42 4.02 5.76
C LYS A 143 -23.66 4.19 7.26
N LYS A 144 -22.91 3.47 8.08
CA LYS A 144 -23.06 3.55 9.54
C LYS A 144 -22.71 4.92 10.11
N LEU A 145 -21.67 5.55 9.59
CA LEU A 145 -21.18 6.83 10.10
C LEU A 145 -21.91 8.05 9.50
N THR A 146 -22.31 7.97 8.23
CA THR A 146 -22.94 9.09 7.52
C THR A 146 -24.46 8.98 7.38
N GLY A 147 -25.01 7.76 7.55
CA GLY A 147 -26.42 7.44 7.24
C GLY A 147 -26.71 7.30 5.74
N LYS A 148 -25.72 7.44 4.87
CA LYS A 148 -25.85 7.39 3.40
C LYS A 148 -25.32 6.08 2.84
N ASP A 149 -25.89 5.59 1.75
CA ASP A 149 -25.30 4.50 0.98
C ASP A 149 -24.12 5.03 0.16
N LEU A 150 -23.02 4.26 0.08
CA LEU A 150 -21.91 4.55 -0.82
C LEU A 150 -22.32 4.17 -2.25
N THR A 151 -22.60 5.17 -3.07
CA THR A 151 -22.83 4.99 -4.52
C THR A 151 -21.49 4.86 -5.22
N ASP A 152 -21.46 4.11 -6.33
CA ASP A 152 -20.26 3.91 -7.13
C ASP A 152 -19.09 3.27 -6.35
N ALA A 153 -19.39 2.44 -5.35
CA ALA A 153 -18.38 1.61 -4.67
C ALA A 153 -17.57 0.81 -5.69
N HIS A 154 -16.26 0.63 -5.39
CA HIS A 154 -15.28 0.02 -6.30
C HIS A 154 -14.94 0.87 -7.54
N HIS A 155 -15.14 2.18 -7.40
CA HIS A 155 -14.49 3.19 -8.22
C HIS A 155 -13.54 3.98 -7.31
N ALA A 156 -12.26 4.05 -7.66
CA ALA A 156 -11.22 4.64 -6.81
C ALA A 156 -11.55 6.05 -6.33
N SER A 157 -12.20 6.88 -7.17
CA SER A 157 -12.62 8.23 -6.76
C SER A 157 -13.68 8.22 -5.66
N ALA A 158 -14.69 7.36 -5.74
CA ALA A 158 -15.75 7.27 -4.75
C ALA A 158 -15.20 6.70 -3.43
N ASP A 159 -14.34 5.69 -3.52
CA ASP A 159 -13.78 5.02 -2.35
C ASP A 159 -12.78 5.89 -1.59
N VAL A 160 -11.97 6.71 -2.28
CA VAL A 160 -11.08 7.66 -1.60
C VAL A 160 -11.85 8.81 -0.94
N GLU A 161 -12.92 9.31 -1.58
CA GLU A 161 -13.77 10.36 -0.98
C GLU A 161 -14.49 9.83 0.25
N ALA A 162 -15.08 8.64 0.19
CA ALA A 162 -15.70 7.97 1.33
C ALA A 162 -14.70 7.73 2.47
N THR A 163 -13.50 7.26 2.15
CA THR A 163 -12.43 7.03 3.13
C THR A 163 -12.05 8.32 3.86
N LEU A 164 -11.91 9.42 3.13
CA LEU A 164 -11.60 10.73 3.71
C LEU A 164 -12.74 11.26 4.59
N GLU A 165 -14.01 11.10 4.17
CA GLU A 165 -15.17 11.50 4.96
C GLU A 165 -15.25 10.71 6.28
N ILE A 166 -15.05 9.37 6.22
CA ILE A 166 -14.95 8.51 7.41
C ILE A 166 -13.84 9.02 8.34
N TYR A 167 -12.64 9.30 7.80
CA TYR A 167 -11.51 9.76 8.61
C TYR A 167 -11.81 11.11 9.29
N LYS A 168 -12.46 12.06 8.60
CA LYS A 168 -12.91 13.34 9.19
C LYS A 168 -13.83 13.10 10.38
N ILE A 169 -14.86 12.26 10.22
CA ILE A 169 -15.82 11.91 11.28
C ILE A 169 -15.09 11.24 12.46
N MET A 170 -14.18 10.31 12.20
CA MET A 170 -13.44 9.63 13.27
C MET A 170 -12.54 10.60 14.04
N ARG A 171 -11.93 11.58 13.39
CA ARG A 171 -11.19 12.66 14.07
C ARG A 171 -12.11 13.51 14.96
N GLU A 172 -13.30 13.85 14.50
CA GLU A 172 -14.29 14.58 15.30
C GLU A 172 -14.75 13.77 16.53
N MET A 173 -14.74 12.44 16.44
CA MET A 173 -15.01 11.53 17.55
C MET A 173 -13.80 11.31 18.47
N ASN A 174 -12.72 12.11 18.33
CA ASN A 174 -11.44 11.97 19.04
C ASN A 174 -10.80 10.59 18.91
N GLN A 175 -10.94 9.95 17.75
CA GLN A 175 -10.30 8.68 17.46
C GLN A 175 -8.97 8.94 16.76
N GLU A 176 -7.87 8.57 17.42
CA GLU A 176 -6.52 8.83 16.92
C GLU A 176 -5.79 7.50 16.64
N PHE A 177 -4.86 7.57 15.68
CA PHE A 177 -3.95 6.48 15.42
C PHE A 177 -2.90 6.39 16.53
N GLU A 178 -2.55 5.17 16.93
CA GLU A 178 -1.34 4.93 17.71
C GLU A 178 -0.10 5.05 16.80
N GLU A 179 1.03 5.50 17.36
CA GLU A 179 2.28 5.67 16.59
C GLU A 179 2.69 4.40 15.84
N LYS A 180 2.55 3.23 16.47
CA LYS A 180 2.86 1.94 15.83
C LYS A 180 1.97 1.61 14.62
N GLU A 181 0.76 2.17 14.54
CA GLU A 181 -0.15 1.97 13.40
C GLU A 181 0.22 2.88 12.24
N LEU A 182 0.61 4.13 12.54
CA LEU A 182 1.12 5.05 11.53
C LEU A 182 2.44 4.55 10.94
N GLN A 183 3.28 3.93 11.76
CA GLN A 183 4.59 3.41 11.37
C GLN A 183 4.56 1.93 10.95
N TYR A 184 3.49 1.50 10.30
CA TYR A 184 3.22 0.09 9.94
C TYR A 184 4.37 -0.62 9.23
N PHE A 185 5.18 0.09 8.44
CA PHE A 185 6.29 -0.48 7.68
C PHE A 185 7.67 -0.31 8.33
N SER A 186 7.77 0.37 9.48
CA SER A 186 9.06 0.76 10.08
C SER A 186 9.94 -0.42 10.50
N ASP A 187 9.33 -1.56 10.85
CA ASP A 187 10.01 -2.77 11.30
C ASP A 187 10.34 -3.76 10.15
N ARG A 188 10.10 -3.39 8.88
CA ARG A 188 10.28 -4.27 7.73
C ARG A 188 11.54 -3.95 6.95
N LEU A 189 12.27 -4.97 6.52
CA LEU A 189 13.38 -4.82 5.59
C LEU A 189 12.88 -4.80 4.15
N ASP A 190 11.95 -5.71 3.81
CA ASP A 190 11.21 -5.78 2.55
C ASP A 190 9.74 -5.38 2.76
N LEU A 191 9.05 -4.94 1.73
CA LEU A 191 7.70 -4.41 1.83
C LEU A 191 6.69 -5.45 2.35
N PRO A 192 6.69 -6.72 1.91
CA PRO A 192 5.80 -7.74 2.46
C PRO A 192 6.07 -8.07 3.93
N GLY A 193 7.29 -7.78 4.42
CA GLY A 193 7.70 -8.10 5.79
C GLY A 193 8.17 -9.53 5.97
N ASN A 194 8.66 -10.17 4.90
CA ASN A 194 9.33 -11.47 5.00
C ASN A 194 10.62 -11.39 5.82
N PHE A 195 11.24 -10.21 5.83
CA PHE A 195 12.35 -9.85 6.68
C PHE A 195 11.96 -8.70 7.60
N LYS A 196 12.10 -8.92 8.91
CA LYS A 196 11.81 -7.92 9.94
C LYS A 196 13.07 -7.44 10.65
N ILE A 197 13.06 -6.17 11.03
CA ILE A 197 14.12 -5.52 11.79
C ILE A 197 13.70 -5.45 13.26
N ARG A 198 14.58 -5.88 14.17
CA ARG A 198 14.43 -5.64 15.60
C ARG A 198 15.58 -4.77 16.10
N VAL A 199 15.25 -3.76 16.88
CA VAL A 199 16.25 -2.93 17.55
C VAL A 199 16.42 -3.50 18.97
N LEU A 200 17.62 -3.93 19.28
CA LEU A 200 17.97 -4.43 20.62
C LEU A 200 18.13 -3.26 21.61
N GLU A 201 18.14 -3.55 22.91
CA GLU A 201 18.28 -2.55 23.97
C GLU A 201 19.57 -1.70 23.84
N ASN A 202 20.62 -2.25 23.24
CA ASN A 202 21.88 -1.56 22.95
C ASN A 202 21.88 -0.77 21.62
N GLY A 203 20.71 -0.65 20.95
CA GLY A 203 20.57 0.06 19.67
C GLY A 203 21.02 -0.73 18.43
N ILE A 204 21.54 -1.94 18.58
CA ILE A 204 21.93 -2.79 17.44
C ILE A 204 20.66 -3.25 16.72
N LYS A 205 20.68 -3.15 15.39
CA LYS A 205 19.60 -3.65 14.51
C LYS A 205 19.92 -5.06 14.05
N GLU A 206 19.01 -5.99 14.32
CA GLU A 206 19.08 -7.35 13.83
C GLU A 206 17.96 -7.64 12.85
N VAL A 207 18.22 -8.51 11.87
CA VAL A 207 17.23 -8.92 10.86
C VAL A 207 16.80 -10.35 11.14
N TYR A 208 15.49 -10.60 11.01
CA TYR A 208 14.85 -11.88 11.25
C TYR A 208 14.00 -12.28 10.06
N VAL A 209 13.94 -13.58 9.76
CA VAL A 209 12.94 -14.12 8.81
C VAL A 209 11.59 -14.15 9.51
N ASP A 210 10.51 -13.65 8.86
CA ASP A 210 9.15 -13.60 9.45
C ASP A 210 8.15 -14.53 8.75
N PHE A 211 8.60 -15.55 8.04
CA PHE A 211 7.72 -16.53 7.41
C PHE A 211 8.31 -17.95 7.37
N GLY A 212 7.44 -18.91 7.05
CA GLY A 212 7.82 -20.31 6.86
C GLY A 212 8.51 -20.95 8.08
N LYS A 213 9.31 -21.98 7.83
CA LYS A 213 9.98 -22.76 8.90
C LYS A 213 11.02 -21.97 9.71
N TRP A 214 11.49 -20.84 9.18
CA TRP A 214 12.50 -20.00 9.82
C TRP A 214 11.90 -18.75 10.48
N LYS A 215 10.58 -18.68 10.60
CA LYS A 215 9.90 -17.54 11.24
C LYS A 215 10.46 -17.26 12.64
N GLY A 216 10.80 -16.01 12.88
CA GLY A 216 11.38 -15.52 14.14
C GLY A 216 12.87 -15.84 14.33
N THR A 217 13.54 -16.41 13.32
CA THR A 217 14.97 -16.73 13.38
C THR A 217 15.81 -15.60 12.80
N ASN A 218 16.85 -15.20 13.54
CA ASN A 218 17.84 -14.24 13.05
C ASN A 218 18.52 -14.79 11.78
N ILE A 219 18.70 -13.94 10.77
CA ILE A 219 19.24 -14.33 9.45
C ILE A 219 20.62 -15.01 9.56
N ASP A 220 21.44 -14.68 10.56
CA ASP A 220 22.76 -15.27 10.74
C ASP A 220 22.70 -16.76 11.11
N LYS A 221 21.57 -17.21 11.67
CA LYS A 221 21.30 -18.61 12.07
C LYS A 221 20.57 -19.42 11.00
N VAL A 222 20.10 -18.79 9.93
CA VAL A 222 19.38 -19.43 8.82
C VAL A 222 20.40 -20.02 7.84
N ASP A 223 20.13 -21.20 7.32
CA ASP A 223 20.98 -21.83 6.30
C ASP A 223 21.08 -20.97 5.05
N LYS A 224 22.29 -20.81 4.51
CA LYS A 224 22.57 -19.98 3.32
C LYS A 224 21.76 -20.43 2.09
N SER A 225 21.52 -21.73 1.94
CA SER A 225 20.74 -22.29 0.83
C SER A 225 19.29 -21.80 0.81
N TYR A 226 18.74 -21.41 1.96
CA TYR A 226 17.40 -20.86 2.06
C TYR A 226 17.29 -19.50 1.37
N PHE A 227 18.28 -18.64 1.55
CA PHE A 227 18.32 -17.34 0.85
C PHE A 227 18.57 -17.51 -0.64
N LYS A 228 19.38 -18.52 -1.05
CA LYS A 228 19.53 -18.88 -2.45
C LYS A 228 18.19 -19.25 -3.09
N TRP A 229 17.42 -20.11 -2.42
CA TRP A 229 16.08 -20.49 -2.86
C TRP A 229 15.14 -19.29 -2.96
N MET A 230 15.16 -18.36 -1.97
CA MET A 230 14.31 -17.17 -2.01
C MET A 230 14.65 -16.25 -3.18
N MET A 231 15.94 -16.02 -3.46
CA MET A 231 16.34 -15.12 -4.55
C MET A 231 16.06 -15.68 -5.95
N GLU A 232 16.03 -17.02 -6.08
CA GLU A 232 15.79 -17.73 -7.34
C GLU A 232 14.29 -18.01 -7.57
N ASN A 233 13.44 -17.89 -6.54
CA ASN A 233 12.03 -18.19 -6.63
C ASN A 233 11.22 -16.95 -7.02
N ASN A 234 10.61 -16.99 -8.21
CA ASN A 234 9.79 -15.90 -8.76
C ASN A 234 8.42 -15.70 -8.07
N ASP A 235 8.07 -16.51 -7.08
CA ASP A 235 6.89 -16.28 -6.25
C ASP A 235 7.13 -15.21 -5.18
N PHE A 236 8.40 -14.90 -4.87
CA PHE A 236 8.73 -13.77 -4.01
C PHE A 236 8.79 -12.46 -4.79
N PRO A 237 8.30 -11.36 -4.20
CA PRO A 237 8.45 -10.02 -4.74
C PRO A 237 9.91 -9.63 -4.97
N VAL A 238 10.11 -8.67 -5.87
CA VAL A 238 11.45 -8.27 -6.33
C VAL A 238 12.36 -7.76 -5.21
N ASP A 239 11.81 -7.02 -4.25
CA ASP A 239 12.57 -6.52 -3.10
C ASP A 239 12.92 -7.64 -2.10
N THR A 240 12.02 -8.59 -1.86
CA THR A 240 12.32 -9.79 -1.06
C THR A 240 13.48 -10.57 -1.67
N ARG A 241 13.45 -10.79 -2.99
CA ARG A 241 14.55 -11.48 -3.72
C ARG A 241 15.84 -10.68 -3.67
N HIS A 242 15.76 -9.34 -3.77
CA HIS A 242 16.91 -8.46 -3.62
C HIS A 242 17.57 -8.60 -2.24
N TYR A 243 16.80 -8.52 -1.16
CA TYR A 243 17.36 -8.68 0.19
C TYR A 243 17.86 -10.09 0.47
N ALA A 244 17.19 -11.12 -0.04
CA ALA A 244 17.68 -12.50 0.04
C ALA A 244 19.05 -12.63 -0.64
N LYS A 245 19.25 -12.00 -1.81
CA LYS A 245 20.54 -11.94 -2.51
C LYS A 245 21.61 -11.23 -1.68
N VAL A 246 21.32 -10.04 -1.15
CA VAL A 246 22.25 -9.29 -0.30
C VAL A 246 22.67 -10.10 0.92
N ILE A 247 21.74 -10.80 1.58
CA ILE A 247 22.03 -11.66 2.73
C ILE A 247 22.87 -12.85 2.31
N TYR A 248 22.52 -13.50 1.18
CA TYR A 248 23.28 -14.63 0.64
C TYR A 248 24.73 -14.26 0.34
N GLU A 249 24.99 -13.11 -0.27
CA GLU A 249 26.33 -12.66 -0.63
C GLU A 249 27.19 -12.23 0.57
N ARG A 250 26.55 -11.85 1.70
CA ARG A 250 27.26 -11.48 2.94
C ARG A 250 27.69 -12.69 3.76
N LYS A 251 27.08 -13.83 3.60
CA LYS A 251 27.40 -15.12 4.25
C LYS A 251 28.42 -15.94 3.46
#